data_1878528fc7895f5adf0ad357ad36d5b8
#
_entry.id   1878528fc7895f5adf0ad357ad36d5b8
#
_cell.length_a   1.000
_cell.length_b   1.000
_cell.length_c   1.000
_cell.angle_alpha   90.00
_cell.angle_beta   90.00
_cell.angle_gamma   90.00
#
_symmetry.space_group_name_H-M   'P 1'
#
loop_
_entity.id
_entity.type
_entity.pdbx_description
1 polymer ?
#
loop_
_entity_poly.entity_id
_entity_poly.type
_entity_poly.pdbx_seq_one_letter_code
_entity_poly.pdbx_strand_id
1 'polypeptide(L)'
;MDTVTRLVNFVRESSSLQHRLFRALLEEMSAEHKDLLLHNDVRWLSKGRVLERVCDLCDELVSFLSSLQSQKASDFLSLLTDNKVISDVTFLCDIMSHLNHLNLRLQGKNHTVTDMYEAIEAFRSKLHLLERDIHGRKLHFPRLREHCEKNKMQEDPAMKDFVSRLAENIKERFESTPKLSADILLFVRQPFSVPADGQWTVEAKKLVLSIDEAALQMEILEMGTSDLLKAQHKDALVSDFWINVVPQARFKNTRDIAMLLLTMFPSIYICESAFSSMNAVKSQDRNRLSDSHLGQCLRIATTEYKSDIRKVASSRRAHFSH
;
A
#
# COMPACT_ATOMS: atom_id res chain seq x y z
N MET A 1 10.34 17.95 -2.39
CA MET A 1 10.02 17.38 -1.05
C MET A 1 10.84 18.01 0.07
N ASP A 2 12.17 18.10 -0.02
CA ASP A 2 13.01 18.63 1.07
C ASP A 2 12.64 20.07 1.47
N THR A 3 12.27 20.90 0.50
CA THR A 3 11.80 22.27 0.74
C THR A 3 10.50 22.29 1.55
N VAL A 4 9.55 21.43 1.19
CA VAL A 4 8.26 21.31 1.91
C VAL A 4 8.49 20.79 3.34
N THR A 5 9.35 19.79 3.50
CA THR A 5 9.71 19.29 4.84
C THR A 5 10.36 20.37 5.70
N ARG A 6 11.29 21.15 5.12
CA ARG A 6 11.92 22.29 5.83
C ARG A 6 10.92 23.37 6.20
N LEU A 7 9.94 23.67 5.34
CA LEU A 7 8.84 24.60 5.65
C LEU A 7 8.01 24.11 6.83
N VAL A 8 7.57 22.83 6.80
CA VAL A 8 6.77 22.25 7.89
C VAL A 8 7.53 22.28 9.21
N ASN A 9 8.81 21.88 9.21
CA ASN A 9 9.64 21.93 10.40
C ASN A 9 9.86 23.37 10.89
N PHE A 10 10.03 24.33 9.97
CA PHE A 10 10.13 25.74 10.33
C PHE A 10 8.87 26.23 11.06
N VAL A 11 7.69 25.89 10.59
CA VAL A 11 6.43 26.34 11.22
C VAL A 11 6.18 25.63 12.56
N ARG A 12 6.48 24.32 12.66
CA ARG A 12 6.13 23.49 13.82
C ARG A 12 7.21 23.37 14.88
N GLU A 13 8.48 23.32 14.49
CA GLU A 13 9.59 22.94 15.38
C GLU A 13 10.53 24.08 15.72
N SER A 14 10.47 25.24 15.01
CA SER A 14 11.36 26.36 15.30
C SER A 14 11.14 26.95 16.70
N SER A 15 9.90 27.06 17.14
CA SER A 15 9.56 27.40 18.52
C SER A 15 8.13 27.00 18.86
N SER A 16 7.89 26.64 20.13
CA SER A 16 6.55 26.32 20.61
C SER A 16 5.60 27.52 20.56
N LEU A 17 6.13 28.73 20.64
CA LEU A 17 5.33 29.97 20.46
C LEU A 17 4.87 30.10 19.02
N GLN A 18 5.78 29.96 18.05
CA GLN A 18 5.49 30.08 16.62
C GLN A 18 4.43 29.05 16.20
N HIS A 19 4.54 27.81 16.66
CA HIS A 19 3.55 26.77 16.39
C HIS A 19 2.16 27.10 17.00
N ARG A 20 2.11 27.64 18.21
CA ARG A 20 0.84 28.08 18.82
C ARG A 20 0.21 29.24 18.07
N LEU A 21 1.00 30.20 17.62
CA LEU A 21 0.53 31.35 16.81
C LEU A 21 -0.04 30.86 15.46
N PHE A 22 0.63 29.93 14.82
CA PHE A 22 0.12 29.31 13.59
C PHE A 22 -1.23 28.62 13.81
N ARG A 23 -1.38 27.84 14.87
CA ARG A 23 -2.65 27.19 15.20
C ARG A 23 -3.76 28.18 15.52
N ALA A 24 -3.45 29.25 16.22
CA ALA A 24 -4.42 30.31 16.49
C ALA A 24 -4.88 30.99 15.19
N LEU A 25 -3.97 31.24 14.26
CA LEU A 25 -4.32 31.75 12.93
C LEU A 25 -5.24 30.81 12.16
N LEU A 26 -4.97 29.49 12.18
CA LEU A 26 -5.83 28.51 11.54
C LEU A 26 -7.26 28.51 12.11
N GLU A 27 -7.40 28.67 13.42
CA GLU A 27 -8.72 28.83 14.08
C GLU A 27 -9.41 30.13 13.67
N GLU A 28 -8.67 31.24 13.61
CA GLU A 28 -9.19 32.56 13.20
C GLU A 28 -9.68 32.53 11.74
N MET A 29 -8.90 31.90 10.85
CA MET A 29 -9.25 31.77 9.43
C MET A 29 -10.29 30.68 9.15
N SER A 30 -10.76 29.99 10.17
CA SER A 30 -11.68 28.83 10.02
C SER A 30 -11.15 27.77 9.05
N ALA A 31 -9.84 27.53 9.08
CA ALA A 31 -9.18 26.59 8.19
C ALA A 31 -9.73 25.16 8.34
N GLU A 32 -9.76 24.42 7.25
CA GLU A 32 -10.24 23.02 7.23
C GLU A 32 -9.43 22.12 8.17
N HIS A 33 -8.18 22.44 8.37
CA HIS A 33 -7.25 21.67 9.17
C HIS A 33 -6.72 22.47 10.37
N LYS A 34 -6.52 21.77 11.49
CA LYS A 34 -6.06 22.37 12.75
C LYS A 34 -4.54 22.48 12.90
N ASP A 35 -3.77 21.86 12.00
CA ASP A 35 -2.31 21.84 12.05
C ASP A 35 -1.68 21.22 10.80
N LEU A 36 -0.39 21.50 10.59
CA LEU A 36 0.45 20.78 9.62
C LEU A 36 0.79 19.38 10.13
N LEU A 37 1.08 18.46 9.20
CA LEU A 37 1.56 17.12 9.52
C LEU A 37 3.09 17.08 9.54
N LEU A 38 3.68 16.51 10.60
CA LEU A 38 5.12 16.24 10.63
C LEU A 38 5.45 15.10 9.65
N HIS A 39 6.56 15.27 8.98
CA HIS A 39 7.12 14.23 8.14
C HIS A 39 7.79 13.16 9.01
N ASN A 40 7.34 11.92 8.88
CA ASN A 40 8.03 10.77 9.45
C ASN A 40 8.88 10.11 8.35
N ASP A 41 10.21 10.15 8.48
CA ASP A 41 11.17 9.67 7.49
C ASP A 41 11.03 8.18 7.15
N VAL A 42 10.38 7.42 8.03
CA VAL A 42 10.26 5.95 7.89
C VAL A 42 9.31 5.51 6.78
N ARG A 43 8.33 6.36 6.38
CA ARG A 43 7.32 5.99 5.39
C ARG A 43 7.17 7.07 4.32
N TRP A 44 7.61 6.78 3.10
CA TRP A 44 7.47 7.69 1.95
C TRP A 44 6.01 8.13 1.67
N LEU A 45 5.03 7.30 2.05
CA LEU A 45 3.60 7.61 1.97
C LEU A 45 3.17 8.76 2.89
N SER A 46 3.90 9.00 4.00
CA SER A 46 3.64 10.16 4.85
C SER A 46 3.91 11.46 4.10
N LYS A 47 4.82 11.44 3.10
CA LYS A 47 5.15 12.58 2.24
C LYS A 47 3.95 13.08 1.44
N GLY A 48 3.13 12.15 0.92
CA GLY A 48 1.90 12.50 0.20
C GLY A 48 0.93 13.29 1.06
N ARG A 49 0.68 12.83 2.28
CA ARG A 49 -0.22 13.54 3.22
C ARG A 49 0.33 14.88 3.69
N VAL A 50 1.66 14.99 3.83
CA VAL A 50 2.30 16.28 4.17
C VAL A 50 2.13 17.26 3.02
N LEU A 51 2.36 16.83 1.77
CA LEU A 51 2.12 17.66 0.58
C LEU A 51 0.67 18.13 0.49
N GLU A 52 -0.26 17.19 0.63
CA GLU A 52 -1.70 17.47 0.63
C GLU A 52 -2.06 18.54 1.67
N ARG A 53 -1.60 18.35 2.90
CA ARG A 53 -1.84 19.31 3.98
C ARG A 53 -1.23 20.69 3.73
N VAL A 54 -0.05 20.76 3.11
CA VAL A 54 0.59 22.02 2.73
C VAL A 54 -0.18 22.71 1.60
N CYS A 55 -0.70 21.94 0.61
CA CYS A 55 -1.56 22.51 -0.43
C CYS A 55 -2.87 23.05 0.15
N ASP A 56 -3.52 22.29 1.05
CA ASP A 56 -4.80 22.68 1.67
C ASP A 56 -4.67 23.91 2.54
N LEU A 57 -3.52 24.16 3.14
CA LEU A 57 -3.23 25.28 4.03
C LEU A 57 -2.32 26.35 3.38
N CYS A 58 -2.27 26.42 2.05
CA CYS A 58 -1.33 27.30 1.36
C CYS A 58 -1.61 28.79 1.65
N ASP A 59 -2.86 29.22 1.62
CA ASP A 59 -3.26 30.60 1.86
C ASP A 59 -2.99 31.01 3.32
N GLU A 60 -3.25 30.12 4.28
CA GLU A 60 -2.95 30.32 5.70
C GLU A 60 -1.45 30.38 5.97
N LEU A 61 -0.68 29.52 5.28
CA LEU A 61 0.79 29.55 5.37
C LEU A 61 1.36 30.85 4.83
N VAL A 62 0.86 31.36 3.70
CA VAL A 62 1.25 32.64 3.13
C VAL A 62 0.92 33.79 4.11
N SER A 63 -0.27 33.80 4.68
CA SER A 63 -0.69 34.77 5.69
C SER A 63 0.22 34.74 6.93
N PHE A 64 0.45 33.54 7.46
CA PHE A 64 1.31 33.33 8.62
C PHE A 64 2.75 33.77 8.38
N LEU A 65 3.38 33.35 7.29
CA LEU A 65 4.75 33.69 6.96
C LEU A 65 4.92 35.20 6.73
N SER A 66 3.91 35.85 6.16
CA SER A 66 3.89 37.34 5.97
C SER A 66 3.87 38.10 7.28
N SER A 67 3.31 37.52 8.35
CA SER A 67 3.27 38.12 9.68
C SER A 67 4.60 38.01 10.45
N LEU A 68 5.51 37.14 10.01
CA LEU A 68 6.78 36.86 10.69
C LEU A 68 7.90 37.79 10.18
N GLN A 69 8.60 38.42 11.09
CA GLN A 69 9.77 39.27 10.78
C GLN A 69 11.07 38.44 10.82
N SER A 70 11.22 37.47 9.87
CA SER A 70 12.45 36.71 9.78
C SER A 70 12.83 36.42 8.33
N GLN A 71 14.14 36.40 8.02
CA GLN A 71 14.64 36.09 6.68
C GLN A 71 14.15 34.71 6.19
N LYS A 72 14.16 33.70 7.07
CA LYS A 72 13.66 32.38 6.73
C LYS A 72 12.18 32.36 6.36
N ALA A 73 11.35 33.15 7.05
CA ALA A 73 9.94 33.29 6.70
C ALA A 73 9.77 33.93 5.33
N SER A 74 10.55 34.98 5.04
CA SER A 74 10.56 35.64 3.73
C SER A 74 10.99 34.71 2.61
N ASP A 75 12.02 33.86 2.84
CA ASP A 75 12.47 32.85 1.86
C ASP A 75 11.38 31.84 1.56
N PHE A 76 10.68 31.31 2.58
CA PHE A 76 9.56 30.40 2.39
C PHE A 76 8.34 31.06 1.75
N LEU A 77 8.07 32.34 2.11
CA LEU A 77 7.00 33.11 1.49
C LEU A 77 7.24 33.28 0.00
N SER A 78 8.46 33.60 -0.41
CA SER A 78 8.82 33.70 -1.84
C SER A 78 8.58 32.40 -2.60
N LEU A 79 8.84 31.25 -1.98
CA LEU A 79 8.58 29.94 -2.58
C LEU A 79 7.08 29.63 -2.69
N LEU A 80 6.27 29.97 -1.68
CA LEU A 80 4.81 29.75 -1.71
C LEU A 80 4.07 30.74 -2.60
N THR A 81 4.69 31.86 -2.98
CA THR A 81 4.13 32.84 -3.93
C THR A 81 4.65 32.66 -5.36
N ASP A 82 5.63 31.77 -5.56
CA ASP A 82 6.11 31.41 -6.90
C ASP A 82 5.16 30.39 -7.54
N ASN A 83 4.44 30.84 -8.56
CA ASN A 83 3.47 30.01 -9.28
C ASN A 83 4.08 28.73 -9.89
N LYS A 84 5.36 28.77 -10.28
CA LYS A 84 6.03 27.59 -10.81
C LYS A 84 6.28 26.56 -9.70
N VAL A 85 6.75 27.00 -8.54
CA VAL A 85 6.97 26.13 -7.37
C VAL A 85 5.66 25.50 -6.90
N ILE A 86 4.59 26.28 -6.84
CA ILE A 86 3.26 25.76 -6.46
C ILE A 86 2.71 24.79 -7.52
N SER A 87 2.94 25.06 -8.80
CA SER A 87 2.59 24.11 -9.88
C SER A 87 3.28 22.76 -9.68
N ASP A 88 4.58 22.75 -9.37
CA ASP A 88 5.32 21.54 -9.09
C ASP A 88 4.81 20.81 -7.82
N VAL A 89 4.48 21.55 -6.78
CA VAL A 89 3.95 20.99 -5.52
C VAL A 89 2.57 20.38 -5.73
N THR A 90 1.66 21.04 -6.45
CA THR A 90 0.32 20.52 -6.76
C THR A 90 0.37 19.31 -7.65
N PHE A 91 1.25 19.30 -8.67
CA PHE A 91 1.52 18.12 -9.49
C PHE A 91 2.02 16.93 -8.66
N LEU A 92 3.02 17.16 -7.80
CA LEU A 92 3.54 16.10 -6.91
C LEU A 92 2.48 15.59 -5.94
N CYS A 93 1.59 16.47 -5.45
CA CYS A 93 0.48 16.08 -4.59
C CYS A 93 -0.47 15.11 -5.32
N ASP A 94 -0.87 15.43 -6.55
CA ASP A 94 -1.73 14.58 -7.37
C ASP A 94 -1.07 13.23 -7.69
N ILE A 95 0.22 13.21 -8.07
CA ILE A 95 0.98 11.98 -8.30
C ILE A 95 1.08 11.12 -7.03
N MET A 96 1.37 11.73 -5.89
CA MET A 96 1.47 11.01 -4.62
C MET A 96 0.11 10.43 -4.20
N SER A 97 -1.00 11.08 -4.53
CA SER A 97 -2.35 10.53 -4.34
C SER A 97 -2.54 9.25 -5.15
N HIS A 98 -2.17 9.23 -6.43
CA HIS A 98 -2.23 8.01 -7.25
C HIS A 98 -1.35 6.88 -6.71
N LEU A 99 -0.14 7.18 -6.27
CA LEU A 99 0.77 6.21 -5.66
C LEU A 99 0.23 5.69 -4.31
N ASN A 100 -0.39 6.55 -3.51
CA ASN A 100 -1.04 6.13 -2.26
C ASN A 100 -2.21 5.18 -2.51
N HIS A 101 -3.02 5.41 -3.54
CA HIS A 101 -4.08 4.48 -3.93
C HIS A 101 -3.53 3.10 -4.34
N LEU A 102 -2.44 3.06 -5.12
CA LEU A 102 -1.78 1.79 -5.43
C LEU A 102 -1.32 1.09 -4.14
N ASN A 103 -0.62 1.83 -3.27
CA ASN A 103 -0.10 1.24 -2.04
C ASN A 103 -1.21 0.71 -1.13
N LEU A 104 -2.33 1.43 -0.99
CA LEU A 104 -3.48 0.95 -0.22
C LEU A 104 -4.09 -0.33 -0.82
N ARG A 105 -4.06 -0.47 -2.14
CA ARG A 105 -4.49 -1.71 -2.81
C ARG A 105 -3.51 -2.87 -2.64
N LEU A 106 -2.23 -2.58 -2.41
CA LEU A 106 -1.20 -3.59 -2.14
C LEU A 106 -1.10 -3.96 -0.66
N GLN A 107 -1.72 -3.17 0.23
CA GLN A 107 -1.77 -3.40 1.66
C GLN A 107 -3.06 -4.15 2.03
N GLY A 108 -2.95 -5.13 2.90
CA GLY A 108 -4.09 -5.86 3.44
C GLY A 108 -3.70 -7.26 3.91
N LYS A 109 -4.43 -7.78 4.90
CA LYS A 109 -4.13 -9.09 5.49
C LYS A 109 -4.49 -10.28 4.58
N ASN A 110 -5.44 -10.10 3.67
CA ASN A 110 -6.00 -11.19 2.87
C ASN A 110 -5.71 -11.02 1.36
N HIS A 111 -4.73 -10.18 1.01
CA HIS A 111 -4.32 -10.01 -0.37
C HIS A 111 -3.43 -11.16 -0.82
N THR A 112 -3.70 -11.66 -2.01
CA THR A 112 -2.94 -12.71 -2.67
C THR A 112 -1.95 -12.12 -3.67
N VAL A 113 -1.03 -12.93 -4.16
CA VAL A 113 -0.14 -12.54 -5.26
C VAL A 113 -0.94 -12.12 -6.51
N THR A 114 -2.09 -12.71 -6.74
CA THR A 114 -3.01 -12.35 -7.83
C THR A 114 -3.52 -10.90 -7.68
N ASP A 115 -3.93 -10.52 -6.45
CA ASP A 115 -4.38 -9.14 -6.18
C ASP A 115 -3.28 -8.11 -6.45
N MET A 116 -2.03 -8.48 -6.12
CA MET A 116 -0.86 -7.65 -6.41
C MET A 116 -0.67 -7.45 -7.91
N TYR A 117 -0.68 -8.53 -8.69
CA TYR A 117 -0.51 -8.44 -10.16
C TYR A 117 -1.61 -7.58 -10.79
N GLU A 118 -2.87 -7.80 -10.43
CA GLU A 118 -3.99 -7.00 -10.92
C GLU A 118 -3.85 -5.52 -10.55
N ALA A 119 -3.44 -5.21 -9.32
CA ALA A 119 -3.26 -3.84 -8.87
C ALA A 119 -2.14 -3.13 -9.65
N ILE A 120 -1.04 -3.83 -9.93
CA ILE A 120 0.10 -3.30 -10.67
C ILE A 120 -0.26 -3.09 -12.14
N GLU A 121 -0.88 -4.06 -12.81
CA GLU A 121 -1.30 -3.93 -14.21
C GLU A 121 -2.35 -2.82 -14.39
N ALA A 122 -3.30 -2.71 -13.47
CA ALA A 122 -4.25 -1.60 -13.45
C ALA A 122 -3.54 -0.25 -13.27
N PHE A 123 -2.50 -0.19 -12.43
CA PHE A 123 -1.75 1.04 -12.23
C PHE A 123 -0.89 1.40 -13.44
N ARG A 124 -0.25 0.43 -14.09
CA ARG A 124 0.47 0.64 -15.36
C ARG A 124 -0.45 1.24 -16.43
N SER A 125 -1.64 0.68 -16.57
CA SER A 125 -2.65 1.21 -17.50
C SER A 125 -3.06 2.65 -17.15
N LYS A 126 -3.19 2.97 -15.85
CA LYS A 126 -3.46 4.33 -15.38
C LYS A 126 -2.32 5.29 -15.72
N LEU A 127 -1.06 4.89 -15.57
CA LEU A 127 0.09 5.75 -15.90
C LEU A 127 0.07 6.20 -17.36
N HIS A 128 -0.28 5.34 -18.31
CA HIS A 128 -0.47 5.72 -19.72
C HIS A 128 -1.61 6.72 -19.93
N LEU A 129 -2.67 6.63 -19.13
CA LEU A 129 -3.74 7.61 -19.14
C LEU A 129 -3.28 8.95 -18.57
N LEU A 130 -2.58 8.93 -17.41
CA LEU A 130 -2.03 10.12 -16.77
C LEU A 130 -1.04 10.86 -17.66
N GLU A 131 -0.17 10.14 -18.37
CA GLU A 131 0.78 10.71 -19.32
C GLU A 131 0.10 11.52 -20.44
N ARG A 132 -1.04 11.05 -20.92
CA ARG A 132 -1.81 11.78 -21.97
C ARG A 132 -2.64 12.91 -21.38
N ASP A 133 -3.18 12.73 -20.18
CA ASP A 133 -4.10 13.69 -19.57
C ASP A 133 -3.39 14.95 -19.05
N ILE A 134 -2.11 14.86 -18.70
CA ILE A 134 -1.37 15.99 -18.10
C ILE A 134 -1.29 17.20 -19.03
N HIS A 135 -1.11 16.99 -20.35
CA HIS A 135 -1.18 18.05 -21.38
C HIS A 135 -2.55 18.25 -21.97
N GLY A 136 -3.52 17.42 -21.55
CA GLY A 136 -4.90 17.50 -21.99
C GLY A 136 -5.77 18.28 -21.01
N ARG A 137 -6.82 17.59 -20.56
CA ARG A 137 -7.84 18.17 -19.67
C ARG A 137 -7.45 18.19 -18.20
N LYS A 138 -6.34 17.55 -17.80
CA LYS A 138 -5.88 17.40 -16.42
C LYS A 138 -6.95 16.87 -15.47
N LEU A 139 -7.82 15.97 -15.96
CA LEU A 139 -8.92 15.40 -15.15
C LEU A 139 -8.42 14.64 -13.94
N HIS A 140 -7.25 14.01 -14.08
CA HIS A 140 -6.62 13.18 -13.05
C HIS A 140 -5.57 13.94 -12.23
N PHE A 141 -5.43 15.23 -12.48
CA PHE A 141 -4.57 16.17 -11.76
C PHE A 141 -5.39 17.37 -11.26
N PRO A 142 -6.34 17.16 -10.34
CA PRO A 142 -7.29 18.19 -9.95
C PRO A 142 -6.64 19.43 -9.34
N ARG A 143 -5.62 19.25 -8.49
CA ARG A 143 -4.92 20.37 -7.84
C ARG A 143 -4.07 21.16 -8.83
N LEU A 144 -3.34 20.47 -9.70
CA LEU A 144 -2.58 21.10 -10.78
C LEU A 144 -3.52 21.86 -11.73
N ARG A 145 -4.64 21.26 -12.10
CA ARG A 145 -5.64 21.89 -12.99
C ARG A 145 -6.16 23.17 -12.38
N GLU A 146 -6.62 23.13 -11.14
CA GLU A 146 -7.15 24.31 -10.44
C GLU A 146 -6.11 25.43 -10.37
N HIS A 147 -4.84 25.09 -10.03
CA HIS A 147 -3.75 26.04 -9.98
C HIS A 147 -3.48 26.68 -11.34
N CYS A 148 -3.42 25.88 -12.41
CA CYS A 148 -3.21 26.35 -13.77
C CYS A 148 -4.35 27.27 -14.25
N GLU A 149 -5.62 26.92 -13.97
CA GLU A 149 -6.80 27.72 -14.32
C GLU A 149 -6.80 29.05 -13.56
N LYS A 150 -6.57 29.04 -12.24
CA LYS A 150 -6.53 30.23 -11.38
C LYS A 150 -5.47 31.23 -11.85
N ASN A 151 -4.29 30.74 -12.24
CA ASN A 151 -3.13 31.58 -12.59
C ASN A 151 -2.94 31.76 -14.11
N LYS A 152 -3.83 31.21 -14.95
CA LYS A 152 -3.76 31.27 -16.41
C LYS A 152 -2.41 30.82 -16.97
N MET A 153 -1.87 29.75 -16.42
CA MET A 153 -0.58 29.19 -16.80
C MET A 153 -0.73 27.77 -17.36
N GLN A 154 0.29 27.34 -18.09
CA GLN A 154 0.40 25.97 -18.56
C GLN A 154 1.31 25.16 -17.65
N GLU A 155 1.14 23.85 -17.61
CA GLU A 155 2.03 22.91 -16.95
C GLU A 155 3.44 22.91 -17.54
N ASP A 156 4.42 22.56 -16.72
CA ASP A 156 5.79 22.35 -17.18
C ASP A 156 5.88 21.03 -17.98
N PRO A 157 6.43 21.03 -19.22
CA PRO A 157 6.67 19.83 -20.00
C PRO A 157 7.43 18.72 -19.24
N ALA A 158 8.29 19.08 -18.30
CA ALA A 158 9.02 18.16 -17.44
C ALA A 158 8.09 17.26 -16.59
N MET A 159 6.85 17.67 -16.35
CA MET A 159 5.87 16.87 -15.62
C MET A 159 5.47 15.61 -16.41
N LYS A 160 5.32 15.71 -17.73
CA LYS A 160 5.09 14.55 -18.58
C LYS A 160 6.27 13.59 -18.55
N ASP A 161 7.49 14.11 -18.69
CA ASP A 161 8.71 13.31 -18.63
C ASP A 161 8.84 12.59 -17.29
N PHE A 162 8.37 13.22 -16.20
CA PHE A 162 8.33 12.58 -14.89
C PHE A 162 7.37 11.38 -14.88
N VAL A 163 6.15 11.54 -15.43
CA VAL A 163 5.16 10.44 -15.50
C VAL A 163 5.67 9.31 -16.38
N SER A 164 6.27 9.63 -17.53
CA SER A 164 6.88 8.64 -18.44
C SER A 164 8.00 7.85 -17.76
N ARG A 165 8.90 8.53 -17.04
CA ARG A 165 9.96 7.88 -16.24
C ARG A 165 9.40 7.04 -15.10
N LEU A 166 8.33 7.49 -14.45
CA LEU A 166 7.65 6.70 -13.42
C LEU A 166 7.07 5.41 -14.01
N ALA A 167 6.45 5.49 -15.19
CA ALA A 167 5.92 4.33 -15.89
C ALA A 167 7.02 3.31 -16.25
N GLU A 168 8.16 3.78 -16.78
CA GLU A 168 9.29 2.92 -17.12
C GLU A 168 9.92 2.29 -15.87
N ASN A 169 10.13 3.05 -14.78
CA ASN A 169 10.62 2.50 -13.50
C ASN A 169 9.74 1.39 -12.95
N ILE A 170 8.41 1.56 -13.01
CA ILE A 170 7.48 0.53 -12.57
C ILE A 170 7.56 -0.68 -13.47
N LYS A 171 7.62 -0.49 -14.78
CA LYS A 171 7.78 -1.58 -15.75
C LYS A 171 9.04 -2.38 -15.47
N GLU A 172 10.20 -1.75 -15.37
CA GLU A 172 11.50 -2.40 -15.11
C GLU A 172 11.49 -3.19 -13.78
N ARG A 173 10.93 -2.61 -12.72
CA ARG A 173 10.87 -3.28 -11.40
C ARG A 173 10.03 -4.55 -11.42
N PHE A 174 8.99 -4.58 -12.21
CA PHE A 174 8.08 -5.73 -12.30
C PHE A 174 8.38 -6.67 -13.47
N GLU A 175 9.20 -6.27 -14.45
CA GLU A 175 9.68 -7.17 -15.51
C GLU A 175 10.64 -8.24 -15.00
N SER A 176 11.40 -7.95 -13.94
CA SER A 176 12.30 -8.92 -13.30
C SER A 176 11.58 -9.93 -12.39
N THR A 177 10.31 -9.66 -12.05
CA THR A 177 9.49 -10.60 -11.27
C THR A 177 9.07 -11.76 -12.18
N PRO A 178 9.15 -13.03 -11.73
CA PRO A 178 8.67 -14.17 -12.50
C PRO A 178 7.26 -13.88 -13.00
N LYS A 179 7.09 -13.76 -14.32
CA LYS A 179 5.77 -13.52 -14.91
C LYS A 179 4.95 -14.80 -14.71
N LEU A 180 4.02 -14.75 -13.78
CA LEU A 180 2.96 -15.74 -13.73
C LEU A 180 2.00 -15.47 -14.88
N SER A 181 1.63 -16.50 -15.64
CA SER A 181 0.64 -16.34 -16.71
C SER A 181 -0.72 -15.95 -16.16
N ALA A 182 -1.52 -15.31 -16.99
CA ALA A 182 -2.89 -14.93 -16.61
C ALA A 182 -3.70 -16.16 -16.15
N ASP A 183 -3.49 -17.32 -16.76
CA ASP A 183 -4.20 -18.55 -16.41
C ASP A 183 -3.81 -19.08 -15.04
N ILE A 184 -2.52 -19.05 -14.65
CA ILE A 184 -2.10 -19.41 -13.28
C ILE A 184 -2.72 -18.47 -12.25
N LEU A 185 -2.75 -17.17 -12.51
CA LEU A 185 -3.36 -16.20 -11.63
C LEU A 185 -4.88 -16.39 -11.55
N LEU A 186 -5.51 -16.69 -12.68
CA LEU A 186 -6.94 -16.97 -12.76
C LEU A 186 -7.31 -18.28 -12.06
N PHE A 187 -6.47 -19.31 -12.16
CA PHE A 187 -6.70 -20.63 -11.58
C PHE A 187 -7.02 -20.56 -10.08
N VAL A 188 -6.30 -19.78 -9.32
CA VAL A 188 -6.52 -19.69 -7.87
C VAL A 188 -7.91 -19.18 -7.53
N ARG A 189 -8.41 -18.20 -8.29
CA ARG A 189 -9.72 -17.56 -8.06
C ARG A 189 -10.86 -18.25 -8.78
N GLN A 190 -10.61 -18.77 -9.97
CA GLN A 190 -11.62 -19.35 -10.86
C GLN A 190 -11.10 -20.65 -11.47
N PRO A 191 -10.89 -21.70 -10.65
CA PRO A 191 -10.29 -22.95 -11.10
C PRO A 191 -11.09 -23.65 -12.20
N PHE A 192 -12.36 -23.35 -12.33
CA PHE A 192 -13.27 -23.93 -13.32
C PHE A 192 -13.24 -23.19 -14.68
N SER A 193 -12.51 -22.08 -14.79
CA SER A 193 -12.46 -21.24 -15.98
C SER A 193 -11.15 -21.39 -16.76
N VAL A 194 -10.18 -22.14 -16.22
CA VAL A 194 -8.89 -22.36 -16.88
C VAL A 194 -8.94 -23.62 -17.75
N PRO A 195 -8.28 -23.63 -18.93
CA PRO A 195 -8.19 -24.81 -19.76
C PRO A 195 -7.32 -25.88 -19.10
N ALA A 196 -7.75 -27.13 -19.10
CA ALA A 196 -7.03 -28.25 -18.48
C ALA A 196 -5.68 -28.54 -19.16
N ASP A 197 -5.58 -28.30 -20.47
CA ASP A 197 -4.41 -28.52 -21.33
C ASP A 197 -3.66 -27.20 -21.65
N GLY A 198 -3.90 -26.13 -20.89
CA GLY A 198 -3.27 -24.84 -21.11
C GLY A 198 -1.78 -24.82 -20.73
N GLN A 199 -1.01 -23.91 -21.33
CA GLN A 199 0.42 -23.71 -21.07
C GLN A 199 0.73 -23.44 -19.58
N TRP A 200 -0.26 -23.00 -18.81
CA TRP A 200 -0.12 -22.75 -17.38
C TRP A 200 0.19 -24.02 -16.57
N THR A 201 -0.16 -25.24 -17.05
CA THR A 201 0.18 -26.51 -16.38
C THR A 201 1.68 -26.79 -16.42
N VAL A 202 2.34 -26.43 -17.53
CA VAL A 202 3.81 -26.44 -17.65
C VAL A 202 4.46 -25.45 -16.69
N GLU A 203 3.87 -24.27 -16.53
CA GLU A 203 4.36 -23.27 -15.57
C GLU A 203 4.17 -23.74 -14.13
N ALA A 204 3.01 -24.33 -13.80
CA ALA A 204 2.75 -24.92 -12.50
C ALA A 204 3.81 -25.97 -12.13
N LYS A 205 4.21 -26.83 -13.08
CA LYS A 205 5.29 -27.81 -12.92
C LYS A 205 6.64 -27.16 -12.63
N LYS A 206 6.93 -26.00 -13.25
CA LYS A 206 8.18 -25.25 -12.98
C LYS A 206 8.19 -24.61 -11.60
N LEU A 207 7.03 -24.18 -11.11
CA LEU A 207 6.87 -23.57 -9.79
C LEU A 207 6.91 -24.60 -8.67
N VAL A 208 6.29 -25.77 -8.89
CA VAL A 208 6.20 -26.87 -7.92
C VAL A 208 6.72 -28.14 -8.58
N LEU A 209 7.97 -28.45 -8.37
CA LEU A 209 8.65 -29.57 -9.03
C LEU A 209 8.02 -30.97 -8.76
N SER A 210 7.30 -31.09 -7.64
CA SER A 210 6.59 -32.33 -7.26
C SER A 210 5.28 -32.55 -8.01
N ILE A 211 4.78 -31.58 -8.77
CA ILE A 211 3.55 -31.73 -9.55
C ILE A 211 3.77 -32.70 -10.69
N ASP A 212 2.84 -33.63 -10.83
CA ASP A 212 2.66 -34.41 -12.06
C ASP A 212 1.71 -33.65 -12.99
N GLU A 213 2.22 -33.19 -14.14
CA GLU A 213 1.47 -32.36 -15.06
C GLU A 213 0.28 -33.08 -15.66
N ALA A 214 0.44 -34.37 -16.03
CA ALA A 214 -0.65 -35.19 -16.58
C ALA A 214 -1.77 -35.39 -15.55
N ALA A 215 -1.38 -35.67 -14.30
CA ALA A 215 -2.32 -35.79 -13.19
C ALA A 215 -3.02 -34.43 -12.90
N LEU A 216 -2.30 -33.33 -12.96
CA LEU A 216 -2.88 -31.99 -12.78
C LEU A 216 -3.98 -31.70 -13.81
N GLN A 217 -3.72 -32.02 -15.09
CA GLN A 217 -4.70 -31.86 -16.17
C GLN A 217 -5.97 -32.69 -15.92
N MET A 218 -5.80 -33.92 -15.48
CA MET A 218 -6.94 -34.79 -15.15
C MET A 218 -7.71 -34.31 -13.93
N GLU A 219 -7.01 -33.84 -12.90
CA GLU A 219 -7.64 -33.25 -11.71
C GLU A 219 -8.49 -32.01 -12.08
N ILE A 220 -8.03 -31.13 -12.99
CA ILE A 220 -8.79 -29.97 -13.47
C ILE A 220 -10.07 -30.40 -14.19
N LEU A 221 -9.99 -31.41 -15.07
CA LEU A 221 -11.19 -31.92 -15.74
C LEU A 221 -12.20 -32.48 -14.73
N GLU A 222 -11.73 -33.29 -13.76
CA GLU A 222 -12.58 -33.84 -12.72
C GLU A 222 -13.22 -32.72 -11.83
N MET A 223 -12.45 -31.71 -11.45
CA MET A 223 -13.00 -30.55 -10.73
C MET A 223 -14.07 -29.87 -11.57
N GLY A 224 -13.81 -29.68 -12.88
CA GLY A 224 -14.72 -29.01 -13.81
C GLY A 224 -16.07 -29.74 -13.98
N THR A 225 -16.16 -31.03 -13.69
CA THR A 225 -17.41 -31.81 -13.72
C THR A 225 -18.16 -31.83 -12.39
N SER A 226 -17.55 -31.34 -11.30
CA SER A 226 -18.15 -31.42 -9.96
C SER A 226 -19.05 -30.21 -9.68
N ASP A 227 -20.35 -30.37 -9.78
CA ASP A 227 -21.31 -29.31 -9.44
C ASP A 227 -21.27 -28.96 -7.95
N LEU A 228 -20.94 -29.93 -7.08
CA LEU A 228 -20.75 -29.67 -5.64
C LEU A 228 -19.59 -28.70 -5.39
N LEU A 229 -18.42 -28.93 -5.98
CA LEU A 229 -17.27 -28.03 -5.83
C LEU A 229 -17.54 -26.65 -6.42
N LYS A 230 -18.24 -26.56 -7.56
CA LYS A 230 -18.67 -25.29 -8.14
C LYS A 230 -19.60 -24.51 -7.21
N ALA A 231 -20.58 -25.18 -6.58
CA ALA A 231 -21.48 -24.55 -5.64
C ALA A 231 -20.72 -24.05 -4.40
N GLN A 232 -19.89 -24.89 -3.80
CA GLN A 232 -19.12 -24.51 -2.60
C GLN A 232 -18.11 -23.39 -2.89
N HIS A 233 -17.55 -23.34 -4.11
CA HIS A 233 -16.64 -22.25 -4.51
C HIS A 233 -17.34 -20.88 -4.57
N LYS A 234 -18.61 -20.81 -4.96
CA LYS A 234 -19.36 -19.55 -5.02
C LYS A 234 -19.57 -18.91 -3.66
N ASP A 235 -19.70 -19.73 -2.62
CA ASP A 235 -20.06 -19.30 -1.28
C ASP A 235 -18.83 -19.17 -0.34
N ALA A 236 -17.68 -19.72 -0.74
CA ALA A 236 -16.46 -19.74 0.07
C ALA A 236 -15.50 -18.58 -0.27
N LEU A 237 -14.73 -18.15 0.72
CA LEU A 237 -13.53 -17.36 0.45
C LEU A 237 -12.53 -18.21 -0.32
N VAL A 238 -11.73 -17.59 -1.20
CA VAL A 238 -10.75 -18.31 -2.03
C VAL A 238 -9.82 -19.20 -1.20
N SER A 239 -9.30 -18.67 -0.09
CA SER A 239 -8.45 -19.44 0.84
C SER A 239 -9.20 -20.62 1.45
N ASP A 240 -10.43 -20.41 1.92
CA ASP A 240 -11.24 -21.44 2.57
C ASP A 240 -11.60 -22.56 1.58
N PHE A 241 -11.90 -22.22 0.33
CA PHE A 241 -12.15 -23.20 -0.72
C PHE A 241 -10.96 -24.17 -0.87
N TRP A 242 -9.75 -23.63 -1.04
CA TRP A 242 -8.56 -24.46 -1.24
C TRP A 242 -8.10 -25.19 0.02
N ILE A 243 -8.27 -24.60 1.20
CA ILE A 243 -7.82 -25.19 2.47
C ILE A 243 -8.82 -26.24 2.97
N ASN A 244 -10.12 -25.91 2.95
CA ASN A 244 -11.13 -26.67 3.69
C ASN A 244 -12.09 -27.46 2.80
N VAL A 245 -12.30 -27.03 1.53
CA VAL A 245 -13.30 -27.64 0.65
C VAL A 245 -12.66 -28.64 -0.32
N VAL A 246 -11.54 -28.30 -0.96
CA VAL A 246 -10.91 -29.18 -1.94
C VAL A 246 -10.21 -30.37 -1.26
N PRO A 247 -10.64 -31.63 -1.50
CA PRO A 247 -10.06 -32.81 -0.86
C PRO A 247 -8.62 -33.07 -1.32
N GLN A 248 -7.66 -32.98 -0.41
CA GLN A 248 -6.24 -33.16 -0.73
C GLN A 248 -5.91 -34.54 -1.34
N ALA A 249 -6.55 -35.58 -0.87
CA ALA A 249 -6.28 -36.96 -1.37
C ALA A 249 -6.67 -37.13 -2.84
N ARG A 250 -7.65 -36.37 -3.33
CA ARG A 250 -8.18 -36.49 -4.69
C ARG A 250 -7.57 -35.48 -5.65
N PHE A 251 -7.28 -34.28 -5.18
CA PHE A 251 -6.85 -33.11 -5.96
C PHE A 251 -5.50 -32.56 -5.44
N LYS A 252 -4.52 -33.47 -5.34
CA LYS A 252 -3.23 -33.14 -4.74
C LYS A 252 -2.47 -32.06 -5.53
N ASN A 253 -2.35 -32.24 -6.86
CA ASN A 253 -1.55 -31.33 -7.69
C ASN A 253 -2.20 -29.94 -7.79
N THR A 254 -3.52 -29.89 -7.99
CA THR A 254 -4.28 -28.64 -8.01
C THR A 254 -4.17 -27.90 -6.69
N ARG A 255 -4.27 -28.62 -5.57
CA ARG A 255 -4.14 -28.03 -4.24
C ARG A 255 -2.72 -27.54 -3.94
N ASP A 256 -1.69 -28.30 -4.32
CA ASP A 256 -0.30 -27.93 -4.09
C ASP A 256 0.06 -26.62 -4.79
N ILE A 257 -0.35 -26.43 -6.05
CA ILE A 257 -0.12 -25.15 -6.76
C ILE A 257 -0.95 -24.01 -6.15
N ALA A 258 -2.22 -24.26 -5.81
CA ALA A 258 -3.06 -23.24 -5.20
C ALA A 258 -2.50 -22.80 -3.84
N MET A 259 -2.06 -23.74 -3.01
CA MET A 259 -1.46 -23.44 -1.71
C MET A 259 -0.15 -22.66 -1.85
N LEU A 260 0.71 -22.99 -2.83
CA LEU A 260 1.89 -22.19 -3.12
C LEU A 260 1.51 -20.73 -3.42
N LEU A 261 0.59 -20.53 -4.35
CA LEU A 261 0.18 -19.18 -4.78
C LEU A 261 -0.50 -18.38 -3.66
N LEU A 262 -1.30 -19.04 -2.81
CA LEU A 262 -1.93 -18.42 -1.65
C LEU A 262 -0.92 -18.07 -0.53
N THR A 263 0.20 -18.78 -0.45
CA THR A 263 1.26 -18.52 0.54
C THR A 263 2.32 -17.53 0.05
N MET A 264 2.34 -17.18 -1.24
CA MET A 264 3.22 -16.14 -1.75
C MET A 264 2.85 -14.78 -1.14
N PHE A 265 3.82 -14.11 -0.55
CA PHE A 265 3.62 -12.78 0.00
C PHE A 265 3.48 -11.74 -1.12
N PRO A 266 2.32 -11.09 -1.26
CA PRO A 266 2.12 -10.09 -2.31
C PRO A 266 2.86 -8.77 -2.01
N SER A 267 3.21 -8.53 -0.75
CA SER A 267 3.90 -7.31 -0.32
C SER A 267 4.62 -7.51 1.01
N ILE A 268 5.52 -6.59 1.35
CA ILE A 268 6.20 -6.56 2.66
C ILE A 268 5.29 -6.07 3.80
N TYR A 269 4.03 -5.73 3.53
CA TYR A 269 3.09 -5.20 4.53
C TYR A 269 2.94 -6.11 5.75
N ILE A 270 2.86 -7.42 5.55
CA ILE A 270 2.77 -8.39 6.65
C ILE A 270 4.06 -8.35 7.49
N CYS A 271 5.22 -8.25 6.82
CA CYS A 271 6.51 -8.10 7.51
C CYS A 271 6.56 -6.78 8.30
N GLU A 272 6.14 -5.66 7.71
CA GLU A 272 6.09 -4.36 8.40
C GLU A 272 5.15 -4.39 9.62
N SER A 273 3.98 -5.02 9.48
CA SER A 273 3.03 -5.23 10.57
C SER A 273 3.62 -6.11 11.67
N ALA A 274 4.32 -7.18 11.30
CA ALA A 274 5.02 -8.06 12.24
C ALA A 274 6.16 -7.32 12.96
N PHE A 275 6.96 -6.50 12.25
CA PHE A 275 7.99 -5.66 12.86
C PHE A 275 7.40 -4.60 13.79
N SER A 276 6.30 -3.98 13.45
CA SER A 276 5.60 -3.05 14.34
C SER A 276 5.13 -3.75 15.62
N SER A 277 4.56 -4.94 15.50
CA SER A 277 4.16 -5.78 16.64
C SER A 277 5.38 -6.21 17.46
N MET A 278 6.49 -6.56 16.82
CA MET A 278 7.75 -6.90 17.47
C MET A 278 8.29 -5.74 18.31
N ASN A 279 8.30 -4.53 17.75
CA ASN A 279 8.76 -3.33 18.45
C ASN A 279 7.84 -2.99 19.65
N ALA A 280 6.54 -3.22 19.54
CA ALA A 280 5.61 -3.05 20.64
C ALA A 280 5.82 -4.10 21.75
N VAL A 281 6.14 -5.34 21.40
CA VAL A 281 6.42 -6.44 22.34
C VAL A 281 7.81 -6.27 22.98
N LYS A 282 8.82 -5.92 22.18
CA LYS A 282 10.22 -5.71 22.61
C LYS A 282 10.46 -4.22 22.85
N SER A 283 9.84 -3.67 23.90
CA SER A 283 10.07 -2.29 24.36
C SER A 283 11.39 -2.18 25.16
N GLN A 284 11.80 -0.95 25.48
CA GLN A 284 12.97 -0.72 26.35
C GLN A 284 12.85 -1.47 27.69
N ASP A 285 11.64 -1.60 28.24
CA ASP A 285 11.36 -2.28 29.49
C ASP A 285 11.31 -3.82 29.34
N ARG A 286 11.23 -4.33 28.11
CA ARG A 286 11.15 -5.77 27.77
C ARG A 286 12.29 -6.24 26.86
N ASN A 287 13.48 -5.68 27.02
CA ASN A 287 14.65 -5.99 26.18
C ASN A 287 15.27 -7.37 26.42
N ARG A 288 14.92 -8.06 27.52
CA ARG A 288 15.45 -9.38 27.94
C ARG A 288 14.63 -10.58 27.47
N LEU A 289 13.65 -10.39 26.57
CA LEU A 289 12.90 -11.51 25.99
C LEU A 289 13.84 -12.39 25.16
N SER A 290 13.81 -13.71 25.42
CA SER A 290 14.48 -14.68 24.55
C SER A 290 13.77 -14.74 23.20
N ASP A 291 14.48 -15.15 22.14
CA ASP A 291 13.90 -15.27 20.78
C ASP A 291 12.70 -16.22 20.74
N SER A 292 12.73 -17.29 21.53
CA SER A 292 11.62 -18.22 21.68
C SER A 292 10.37 -17.55 22.26
N HIS A 293 10.50 -16.78 23.34
CA HIS A 293 9.38 -16.05 23.94
C HIS A 293 8.89 -14.90 23.05
N LEU A 294 9.81 -14.19 22.38
CA LEU A 294 9.46 -13.17 21.39
C LEU A 294 8.63 -13.77 20.25
N GLY A 295 9.06 -14.92 19.71
CA GLY A 295 8.33 -15.65 18.66
C GLY A 295 6.93 -16.08 19.10
N GLN A 296 6.75 -16.53 20.35
CA GLN A 296 5.44 -16.87 20.90
C GLN A 296 4.55 -15.63 21.04
N CYS A 297 5.08 -14.53 21.58
CA CYS A 297 4.34 -13.27 21.68
C CYS A 297 3.92 -12.73 20.31
N LEU A 298 4.81 -12.82 19.31
CA LEU A 298 4.49 -12.39 17.93
C LEU A 298 3.38 -13.26 17.32
N ARG A 299 3.44 -14.58 17.49
CA ARG A 299 2.38 -15.47 17.03
C ARG A 299 1.03 -15.09 17.62
N ILE A 300 0.96 -14.80 18.93
CA ILE A 300 -0.27 -14.36 19.59
C ILE A 300 -0.72 -12.99 19.05
N ALA A 301 0.19 -12.05 18.85
CA ALA A 301 -0.12 -10.70 18.40
C ALA A 301 -0.55 -10.63 16.92
N THR A 302 -0.09 -11.55 16.07
CA THR A 302 -0.34 -11.55 14.62
C THR A 302 -1.38 -12.57 14.17
N THR A 303 -1.84 -13.49 15.06
CA THR A 303 -2.88 -14.46 14.75
C THR A 303 -4.26 -13.95 15.12
N GLU A 304 -5.27 -14.33 14.37
CA GLU A 304 -6.69 -14.10 14.69
C GLU A 304 -7.24 -15.13 15.70
N TYR A 305 -6.44 -16.12 16.06
CA TYR A 305 -6.82 -17.12 17.03
C TYR A 305 -7.06 -16.51 18.41
N LYS A 306 -8.30 -16.60 18.89
CA LYS A 306 -8.68 -16.21 20.25
C LYS A 306 -8.57 -17.43 21.16
N SER A 307 -7.49 -17.48 21.96
CA SER A 307 -7.33 -18.53 22.96
C SER A 307 -8.38 -18.40 24.06
N ASP A 308 -8.93 -19.53 24.51
CA ASP A 308 -9.78 -19.57 25.69
C ASP A 308 -8.91 -19.38 26.97
N ILE A 309 -8.71 -18.12 27.32
CA ILE A 309 -7.87 -17.72 28.48
C ILE A 309 -8.38 -18.36 29.78
N ARG A 310 -9.69 -18.54 29.94
CA ARG A 310 -10.27 -19.16 31.15
C ARG A 310 -9.88 -20.63 31.24
N LYS A 311 -9.96 -21.37 30.14
CA LYS A 311 -9.55 -22.78 30.08
C LYS A 311 -8.05 -22.94 30.31
N VAL A 312 -7.22 -22.07 29.76
CA VAL A 312 -5.75 -22.08 29.96
C VAL A 312 -5.39 -21.71 31.40
N ALA A 313 -6.05 -20.70 31.98
CA ALA A 313 -5.84 -20.29 33.37
C ALA A 313 -6.27 -21.37 34.38
N SER A 314 -7.37 -22.06 34.14
CA SER A 314 -7.86 -23.15 35.00
C SER A 314 -6.99 -24.41 34.94
N SER A 315 -6.24 -24.61 33.83
CA SER A 315 -5.34 -25.77 33.66
C SER A 315 -3.94 -25.58 34.29
N ARG A 316 -3.60 -24.37 34.78
CA ARG A 316 -2.32 -24.08 35.40
C ARG A 316 -2.53 -23.57 36.84
N ARG A 317 -1.76 -24.15 37.80
CA ARG A 317 -1.71 -23.59 39.16
C ARG A 317 -1.06 -22.23 39.11
N ALA A 318 -1.74 -21.21 39.63
CA ALA A 318 -1.14 -19.88 39.79
C ALA A 318 0.00 -19.98 40.80
N HIS A 319 1.24 -19.71 40.39
CA HIS A 319 2.33 -19.42 41.30
C HIS A 319 2.18 -17.97 41.73
N PHE A 320 1.84 -17.74 42.99
CA PHE A 320 1.92 -16.42 43.57
C PHE A 320 3.40 -16.06 43.71
N SER A 321 3.83 -14.98 43.03
CA SER A 321 5.13 -14.36 43.33
C SER A 321 4.99 -13.59 44.65
N HIS A 322 5.82 -13.98 45.64
CA HIS A 322 6.07 -13.20 46.83
C HIS A 322 6.91 -11.99 46.55
#